data_a96961e18c9764bcbf6305f59bddf225
#
_entry.id   a96961e18c9764bcbf6305f59bddf225
#
_cell.length_a   1.000
_cell.length_b   1.000
_cell.length_c   1.000
_cell.angle_alpha   90.00
_cell.angle_beta   90.00
_cell.angle_gamma   90.00
#
_symmetry.space_group_name_H-M   'P 1'
#
loop_
_entity.id
_entity.type
_entity.pdbx_description
1 polymer ?
#
loop_
_entity_poly.entity_id
_entity_poly.type
_entity_poly.pdbx_seq_one_letter_code
_entity_poly.pdbx_strand_id
1 'polypeptide(L)'
;MLVTAGNDAKFNMMTASWGGLGVLFGKPVAFCFVSPLRYTWQLLDKGDTYTLSFYTEAYRDALQICGTTSGSDTDKVRATGLTPVTTPSGAKAFGEAWMVVECRKLMQQSLSPGAIVDSAERANWNTKPLNTMFIGEIINVWIK
;
A
#
# COMPACT_ATOMS: atom_id res chain seq x y z
N MET A 1 7.86 1.95 -1.76
CA MET A 1 6.64 2.32 -2.50
C MET A 1 5.62 3.00 -1.60
N LEU A 2 4.76 3.78 -2.18
CA LEU A 2 3.63 4.38 -1.49
C LEU A 2 2.37 3.56 -1.80
N VAL A 3 1.72 3.03 -0.76
CA VAL A 3 0.44 2.32 -0.88
C VAL A 3 -0.67 3.34 -0.64
N THR A 4 -1.58 3.48 -1.61
CA THR A 4 -2.71 4.42 -1.49
C THR A 4 -4.02 3.65 -1.62
N ALA A 5 -4.93 3.89 -0.71
CA ALA A 5 -6.25 3.26 -0.68
C ALA A 5 -7.34 4.30 -0.39
N GLY A 6 -8.57 3.98 -0.76
CA GLY A 6 -9.72 4.88 -0.66
C GLY A 6 -10.10 5.49 -1.99
N ASN A 7 -10.92 6.53 -1.94
CA ASN A 7 -11.49 7.20 -3.10
C ASN A 7 -11.54 8.72 -2.88
N ASP A 8 -12.23 9.46 -3.75
CA ASP A 8 -12.35 10.91 -3.64
C ASP A 8 -12.96 11.37 -2.32
N ALA A 9 -13.88 10.60 -1.73
CA ALA A 9 -14.52 10.97 -0.47
C ALA A 9 -13.54 10.82 0.71
N LYS A 10 -12.71 9.78 0.70
CA LYS A 10 -11.73 9.51 1.76
C LYS A 10 -10.62 8.60 1.24
N PHE A 11 -9.39 9.03 1.35
CA PHE A 11 -8.22 8.23 1.01
C PHE A 11 -7.07 8.50 1.96
N ASN A 12 -6.13 7.58 1.98
CA ASN A 12 -4.89 7.73 2.72
C ASN A 12 -3.77 6.97 2.01
N MET A 13 -2.53 7.33 2.33
CA MET A 13 -1.35 6.66 1.81
C MET A 13 -0.35 6.39 2.92
N MET A 14 0.44 5.35 2.74
CA MET A 14 1.52 4.99 3.63
C MET A 14 2.69 4.41 2.86
N THR A 15 3.89 4.62 3.35
CA THR A 15 5.07 3.98 2.79
C THR A 15 5.16 2.53 3.26
N ALA A 16 5.37 1.63 2.31
CA ALA A 16 5.62 0.22 2.57
C ALA A 16 6.79 -0.27 1.72
N SER A 17 7.54 -1.23 2.27
CA SER A 17 8.66 -1.87 1.57
C SER A 17 8.43 -3.35 1.28
N TRP A 18 7.47 -3.98 1.95
CA TRP A 18 7.16 -5.39 1.78
C TRP A 18 6.13 -5.58 0.69
N GLY A 19 6.45 -6.42 -0.26
CA GLY A 19 5.55 -6.70 -1.37
C GLY A 19 6.30 -7.16 -2.62
N GLY A 20 5.60 -7.21 -3.72
CA GLY A 20 6.19 -7.63 -4.98
C GLY A 20 5.18 -7.69 -6.11
N LEU A 21 5.65 -8.25 -7.22
CA LEU A 21 4.90 -8.50 -8.44
C LEU A 21 4.91 -9.99 -8.75
N GLY A 22 3.88 -10.50 -9.36
CA GLY A 22 3.83 -11.90 -9.72
C GLY A 22 2.62 -12.26 -10.56
N VAL A 23 2.27 -13.54 -10.53
CA VAL A 23 1.09 -14.09 -11.20
C VAL A 23 0.30 -14.89 -10.18
N LEU A 24 -1.00 -14.66 -10.12
CA LEU A 24 -1.94 -15.41 -9.30
C LEU A 24 -3.27 -15.55 -10.04
N PHE A 25 -3.88 -16.75 -10.01
CA PHE A 25 -5.12 -17.05 -10.75
C PHE A 25 -5.01 -16.75 -12.26
N GLY A 26 -3.81 -16.93 -12.83
CA GLY A 26 -3.55 -16.62 -14.23
C GLY A 26 -3.54 -15.13 -14.59
N LYS A 27 -3.43 -14.24 -13.59
CA LYS A 27 -3.48 -12.79 -13.73
C LYS A 27 -2.19 -12.14 -13.25
N PRO A 28 -1.73 -11.04 -13.89
CA PRO A 28 -0.65 -10.26 -13.32
C PRO A 28 -1.11 -9.62 -12.02
N VAL A 29 -0.34 -9.75 -10.96
CA VAL A 29 -0.68 -9.22 -9.64
C VAL A 29 0.45 -8.38 -9.05
N ALA A 30 0.07 -7.42 -8.22
CA ALA A 30 0.94 -6.75 -7.28
C ALA A 30 0.42 -6.98 -5.88
N PHE A 31 1.32 -7.15 -4.92
CA PHE A 31 0.93 -7.39 -3.54
C PHE A 31 1.75 -6.54 -2.58
N CYS A 32 1.15 -6.23 -1.44
CA CYS A 32 1.78 -5.51 -0.37
C CYS A 32 1.37 -6.07 0.99
N PHE A 33 2.20 -5.82 1.99
CA PHE A 33 1.95 -6.23 3.36
C PHE A 33 1.77 -4.99 4.22
N VAL A 34 0.62 -4.88 4.87
CA VAL A 34 0.25 -3.72 5.69
C VAL A 34 -0.17 -4.17 7.08
N SER A 35 0.38 -3.52 8.09
CA SER A 35 0.00 -3.78 9.48
C SER A 35 -1.44 -3.34 9.74
N PRO A 36 -2.25 -4.15 10.46
CA PRO A 36 -3.60 -3.75 10.86
C PRO A 36 -3.62 -2.52 11.79
N LEU A 37 -2.49 -2.12 12.34
CA LEU A 37 -2.35 -0.90 13.14
C LEU A 37 -2.25 0.38 12.29
N ARG A 38 -2.02 0.25 10.99
CA ARG A 38 -1.92 1.40 10.09
C ARG A 38 -3.30 1.86 9.64
N TYR A 39 -3.50 3.18 9.60
CA TYR A 39 -4.77 3.77 9.17
C TYR A 39 -5.15 3.35 7.73
N THR A 40 -4.19 3.26 6.82
CA THR A 40 -4.42 2.81 5.44
C THR A 40 -4.98 1.40 5.36
N TRP A 41 -4.69 0.53 6.34
CA TRP A 41 -5.23 -0.82 6.40
C TRP A 41 -6.76 -0.85 6.38
N GLN A 42 -7.39 0.06 7.10
CA GLN A 42 -8.86 0.14 7.17
C GLN A 42 -9.47 0.45 5.80
N LEU A 43 -8.80 1.29 5.01
CA LEU A 43 -9.23 1.64 3.66
C LEU A 43 -8.98 0.50 2.66
N LEU A 44 -7.87 -0.22 2.82
CA LEU A 44 -7.57 -1.43 2.05
C LEU A 44 -8.58 -2.54 2.32
N ASP A 45 -8.95 -2.73 3.58
CA ASP A 45 -9.90 -3.76 4.00
C ASP A 45 -11.28 -3.53 3.39
N LYS A 46 -11.75 -2.29 3.39
CA LYS A 46 -13.09 -1.94 2.90
C LYS A 46 -13.15 -1.71 1.39
N GLY A 47 -12.03 -1.32 0.76
CA GLY A 47 -12.00 -0.94 -0.65
C GLY A 47 -11.75 -2.10 -1.60
N ASP A 48 -12.12 -1.90 -2.85
CA ASP A 48 -11.91 -2.86 -3.94
C ASP A 48 -10.65 -2.60 -4.75
N THR A 49 -10.11 -1.39 -4.66
CA THR A 49 -8.95 -0.96 -5.44
C THR A 49 -7.90 -0.27 -4.56
N TYR A 50 -6.67 -0.33 -5.00
CA TYR A 50 -5.57 0.41 -4.41
C TYR A 50 -4.49 0.69 -5.45
N THR A 51 -3.57 1.58 -5.14
CA THR A 51 -2.41 1.85 -6.00
C THR A 51 -1.11 1.66 -5.24
N LEU A 52 -0.09 1.23 -5.97
CA LEU A 52 1.29 1.22 -5.54
C LEU A 52 2.05 2.22 -6.40
N SER A 53 2.63 3.24 -5.78
CA SER A 53 3.34 4.31 -6.47
C SER A 53 4.81 4.31 -6.11
N PHE A 54 5.65 4.57 -7.10
CA PHE A 54 7.10 4.54 -6.97
C PHE A 54 7.69 5.90 -7.33
N TYR A 55 8.71 6.31 -6.59
CA TYR A 55 9.28 7.67 -6.67
C TYR A 55 10.79 7.62 -6.82
N THR A 56 11.35 8.68 -7.38
CA THR A 56 12.78 8.90 -7.36
C THR A 56 13.24 9.37 -5.97
N GLU A 57 14.54 9.39 -5.76
CA GLU A 57 15.17 9.84 -4.51
C GLU A 57 14.75 11.25 -4.07
N ALA A 58 14.37 12.11 -5.03
CA ALA A 58 13.89 13.46 -4.73
C ALA A 58 12.67 13.51 -3.79
N TYR A 59 11.92 12.41 -3.69
CA TYR A 59 10.72 12.31 -2.85
C TYR A 59 10.94 11.52 -1.56
N ARG A 60 12.18 11.25 -1.16
CA ARG A 60 12.52 10.49 0.05
C ARG A 60 11.85 11.07 1.30
N ASP A 61 11.89 12.38 1.47
CA ASP A 61 11.30 13.04 2.64
C ASP A 61 9.77 12.87 2.68
N ALA A 62 9.11 12.99 1.53
CA ALA A 62 7.67 12.74 1.43
C ALA A 62 7.32 11.29 1.81
N LEU A 63 8.10 10.32 1.32
CA LEU A 63 7.91 8.91 1.67
C LEU A 63 8.16 8.65 3.16
N GLN A 64 9.13 9.34 3.76
CA GLN A 64 9.39 9.22 5.20
C GLN A 64 8.22 9.75 6.03
N ILE A 65 7.67 10.89 5.68
CA ILE A 65 6.46 11.44 6.33
C ILE A 65 5.31 10.45 6.23
N CYS A 66 5.05 9.91 5.04
CA CYS A 66 3.97 8.94 4.83
C CYS A 66 4.17 7.63 5.61
N GLY A 67 5.41 7.25 5.88
CA GLY A 67 5.76 6.03 6.61
C GLY A 67 5.76 6.17 8.13
N THR A 68 5.96 7.38 8.66
CA THR A 68 6.18 7.63 10.09
C THR A 68 5.03 8.35 10.78
N THR A 69 4.03 8.84 10.03
CA THR A 69 2.85 9.52 10.57
C THR A 69 1.57 8.76 10.27
N SER A 70 0.51 8.99 11.06
CA SER A 70 -0.81 8.42 10.80
C SER A 70 -1.70 9.42 10.06
N GLY A 71 -2.43 8.94 9.05
CA GLY A 71 -3.44 9.74 8.36
C GLY A 71 -4.65 10.09 9.22
N SER A 72 -4.80 9.46 10.40
CA SER A 72 -5.80 9.87 11.39
C SER A 72 -5.44 11.18 12.10
N ASP A 73 -4.14 11.50 12.18
CA ASP A 73 -3.63 12.64 12.93
C ASP A 73 -3.03 13.73 12.03
N THR A 74 -2.61 13.37 10.83
CA THR A 74 -1.86 14.24 9.92
C THR A 74 -2.49 14.23 8.52
N ASP A 75 -2.71 15.41 7.96
CA ASP A 75 -3.01 15.57 6.53
C ASP A 75 -1.71 15.37 5.73
N LYS A 76 -1.49 14.15 5.27
CA LYS A 76 -0.27 13.76 4.55
C LYS A 76 -0.14 14.45 3.19
N VAL A 77 -1.24 14.75 2.52
CA VAL A 77 -1.21 15.50 1.24
C VAL A 77 -0.60 16.88 1.48
N ARG A 78 -1.11 17.59 2.47
CA ARG A 78 -0.61 18.91 2.85
C ARG A 78 0.83 18.84 3.34
N ALA A 79 1.15 17.86 4.18
CA ALA A 79 2.49 17.71 4.76
C ALA A 79 3.57 17.38 3.72
N THR A 80 3.22 16.64 2.67
CA THR A 80 4.17 16.20 1.63
C THR A 80 4.17 17.08 0.39
N GLY A 81 3.09 17.82 0.14
CA GLY A 81 2.90 18.57 -1.09
C GLY A 81 2.63 17.71 -2.32
N LEU A 82 2.41 16.40 -2.16
CA LEU A 82 2.08 15.52 -3.27
C LEU A 82 0.71 15.87 -3.85
N THR A 83 0.57 15.78 -5.17
CA THR A 83 -0.65 16.13 -5.91
C THR A 83 -1.52 14.91 -6.15
N PRO A 84 -2.68 14.79 -5.46
CA PRO A 84 -3.58 13.66 -5.66
C PRO A 84 -4.17 13.65 -7.06
N VAL A 85 -4.22 12.47 -7.66
CA VAL A 85 -4.90 12.22 -8.94
C VAL A 85 -5.85 11.04 -8.78
N THR A 86 -6.96 11.04 -9.54
CA THR A 86 -7.94 9.95 -9.52
C THR A 86 -7.71 9.07 -10.74
N THR A 87 -7.61 7.77 -10.52
CA THR A 87 -7.43 6.77 -11.58
C THR A 87 -8.77 6.41 -12.23
N PRO A 88 -8.78 5.71 -13.38
CA PRO A 88 -10.03 5.30 -14.03
C PRO A 88 -10.95 4.43 -13.17
N SER A 89 -10.39 3.64 -12.23
CA SER A 89 -11.22 2.84 -11.29
C SER A 89 -11.77 3.65 -10.12
N GLY A 90 -11.40 4.92 -10.00
CA GLY A 90 -11.76 5.77 -8.86
C GLY A 90 -10.77 5.68 -7.68
N ALA A 91 -9.69 4.92 -7.83
CA ALA A 91 -8.63 4.88 -6.83
C ALA A 91 -7.82 6.20 -6.86
N LYS A 92 -6.98 6.40 -5.85
CA LYS A 92 -6.11 7.57 -5.74
C LYS A 92 -4.66 7.21 -5.99
N ALA A 93 -3.96 8.11 -6.63
CA ALA A 93 -2.51 8.07 -6.82
C ALA A 93 -1.95 9.50 -6.72
N PHE A 94 -0.69 9.71 -7.05
CA PHE A 94 -0.07 11.03 -6.98
C PHE A 94 0.73 11.31 -8.25
N GLY A 95 0.60 12.54 -8.76
CA GLY A 95 1.16 12.96 -10.02
C GLY A 95 2.69 12.95 -10.10
N GLU A 96 3.38 12.96 -8.96
CA GLU A 96 4.84 12.98 -8.89
C GLU A 96 5.48 11.60 -9.05
N ALA A 97 4.70 10.52 -8.96
CA ALA A 97 5.22 9.16 -9.12
C ALA A 97 5.78 8.96 -10.54
N TRP A 98 6.94 8.29 -10.64
CA TRP A 98 7.47 7.89 -11.95
C TRP A 98 6.79 6.62 -12.48
N MET A 99 6.23 5.80 -11.57
CA MET A 99 5.41 4.64 -11.93
C MET A 99 4.27 4.50 -10.95
N VAL A 100 3.07 4.23 -11.46
CA VAL A 100 1.89 3.90 -10.69
C VAL A 100 1.32 2.58 -11.18
N VAL A 101 1.10 1.64 -10.25
CA VAL A 101 0.44 0.36 -10.50
C VAL A 101 -0.92 0.41 -9.84
N GLU A 102 -2.00 0.35 -10.64
CA GLU A 102 -3.37 0.31 -10.15
C GLU A 102 -3.84 -1.12 -10.04
N CYS A 103 -4.38 -1.48 -8.88
CA CYS A 103 -4.78 -2.82 -8.55
C CYS A 103 -6.25 -2.94 -8.18
N ARG A 104 -6.90 -4.00 -8.65
CA ARG A 104 -8.19 -4.46 -8.17
C ARG A 104 -7.96 -5.61 -7.18
N LYS A 105 -8.40 -5.45 -5.96
CA LYS A 105 -8.17 -6.44 -4.90
C LYS A 105 -8.78 -7.80 -5.28
N LEU A 106 -7.96 -8.85 -5.27
CA LEU A 106 -8.36 -10.23 -5.51
C LEU A 106 -8.53 -11.01 -4.21
N MET A 107 -7.60 -10.82 -3.28
CA MET A 107 -7.67 -11.47 -1.98
C MET A 107 -6.87 -10.70 -0.92
N GLN A 108 -7.17 -10.98 0.32
CA GLN A 108 -6.39 -10.55 1.46
C GLN A 108 -6.26 -11.71 2.44
N GLN A 109 -5.10 -11.78 3.09
CA GLN A 109 -4.80 -12.84 4.04
C GLN A 109 -3.99 -12.28 5.19
N SER A 110 -4.51 -12.41 6.39
CA SER A 110 -3.72 -12.11 7.60
C SER A 110 -2.67 -13.19 7.79
N LEU A 111 -1.42 -12.77 7.96
CA LEU A 111 -0.34 -13.69 8.24
C LEU A 111 -0.46 -14.23 9.67
N SER A 112 -0.09 -15.49 9.87
CA SER A 112 -0.10 -16.14 11.17
C SER A 112 1.32 -16.40 11.66
N PRO A 113 1.66 -16.11 12.93
CA PRO A 113 2.97 -16.45 13.49
C PRO A 113 3.31 -17.92 13.35
N GLY A 114 2.30 -18.81 13.43
CA GLY A 114 2.48 -20.24 13.26
C GLY A 114 2.91 -20.68 11.86
N ALA A 115 2.71 -19.85 10.85
CA ALA A 115 3.14 -20.11 9.48
C ALA A 115 4.62 -19.71 9.24
N ILE A 116 5.25 -19.00 10.16
CA ILE A 116 6.65 -18.60 10.05
C ILE A 116 7.54 -19.80 10.40
N VAL A 117 8.30 -20.28 9.42
CA VAL A 117 9.22 -21.43 9.63
C VAL A 117 10.60 -21.00 10.09
N ASP A 118 11.03 -19.78 9.78
CA ASP A 118 12.27 -19.22 10.30
C ASP A 118 12.13 -18.91 11.78
N SER A 119 13.03 -19.50 12.61
CA SER A 119 12.91 -19.42 14.07
C SER A 119 13.17 -18.01 14.62
N ALA A 120 14.07 -17.26 14.01
CA ALA A 120 14.38 -15.89 14.44
C ALA A 120 13.20 -14.95 14.11
N GLU A 121 12.62 -15.06 12.93
CA GLU A 121 11.47 -14.26 12.55
C GLU A 121 10.23 -14.65 13.37
N ARG A 122 10.02 -15.93 13.67
CA ARG A 122 8.93 -16.36 14.52
C ARG A 122 9.05 -15.74 15.92
N ALA A 123 10.25 -15.69 16.50
CA ALA A 123 10.49 -15.05 17.78
C ALA A 123 10.21 -13.55 17.75
N ASN A 124 10.55 -12.87 16.65
CA ASN A 124 10.29 -11.44 16.49
C ASN A 124 8.79 -11.10 16.41
N TRP A 125 7.96 -12.01 15.91
CA TRP A 125 6.55 -11.76 15.62
C TRP A 125 5.56 -12.46 16.54
N ASN A 126 6.02 -13.14 17.59
CA ASN A 126 5.11 -13.86 18.51
C ASN A 126 4.34 -12.94 19.47
N THR A 127 4.76 -11.70 19.66
CA THR A 127 4.17 -10.73 20.59
C THR A 127 3.59 -9.49 19.95
N LYS A 128 3.61 -9.38 18.62
CA LYS A 128 3.09 -8.22 17.89
C LYS A 128 2.25 -8.69 16.70
N PRO A 129 1.26 -7.87 16.28
CA PRO A 129 0.40 -8.25 15.17
C PRO A 129 1.20 -8.34 13.87
N LEU A 130 0.96 -9.42 13.12
CA LEU A 130 1.50 -9.60 11.79
C LEU A 130 0.72 -8.78 10.76
N ASN A 131 1.39 -8.46 9.67
CA ASN A 131 0.78 -7.76 8.56
C ASN A 131 -0.26 -8.62 7.84
N THR A 132 -1.20 -7.95 7.21
CA THR A 132 -2.11 -8.54 6.23
C THR A 132 -1.49 -8.40 4.84
N MET A 133 -1.53 -9.48 4.06
CA MET A 133 -1.16 -9.48 2.65
C MET A 133 -2.37 -9.11 1.82
N PHE A 134 -2.24 -8.06 1.00
CA PHE A 134 -3.24 -7.66 0.01
C PHE A 134 -2.70 -7.97 -1.38
N ILE A 135 -3.44 -8.75 -2.15
CA ILE A 135 -3.07 -9.13 -3.53
C ILE A 135 -4.12 -8.55 -4.47
N GLY A 136 -3.69 -7.79 -5.45
CA GLY A 136 -4.54 -7.20 -6.47
C GLY A 136 -4.11 -7.54 -7.89
N GLU A 137 -5.08 -7.75 -8.76
CA GLU A 137 -4.84 -7.80 -10.20
C GLU A 137 -4.36 -6.43 -10.67
N ILE A 138 -3.27 -6.40 -11.40
CA ILE A 138 -2.80 -5.18 -12.04
C ILE A 138 -3.74 -4.87 -13.21
N ILE A 139 -4.50 -3.79 -13.09
CA ILE A 139 -5.46 -3.37 -14.12
C ILE A 139 -4.93 -2.23 -14.99
N ASN A 140 -4.03 -1.41 -14.46
CA ASN A 140 -3.35 -0.35 -15.20
C ASN A 140 -1.95 -0.10 -14.64
N VAL A 141 -1.05 0.34 -15.52
CA VAL A 141 0.29 0.81 -15.13
C VAL A 141 0.58 2.09 -15.92
N TRP A 142 1.02 3.13 -15.22
CA TRP A 142 1.50 4.37 -15.82
C TRP A 142 2.98 4.55 -15.49
N ILE A 143 3.75 4.91 -16.49
CA ILE A 143 5.20 5.18 -16.38
C ILE A 143 5.46 6.53 -17.04
N LYS A 144 6.23 7.39 -16.35
CA LYS A 144 6.73 8.64 -16.93
C LYS A 144 8.06 8.43 -17.64
#